data_9e9f09b4802e5d0475d9b7699496ee16
#
_entry.id   9e9f09b4802e5d0475d9b7699496ee16
#
_cell.length_a   1.000
_cell.length_b   1.000
_cell.length_c   1.000
_cell.angle_alpha   90.00
_cell.angle_beta   90.00
_cell.angle_gamma   90.00
#
_symmetry.space_group_name_H-M   'P 1'
#
loop_
_entity.id
_entity.type
_entity.pdbx_description
1 polymer ?
#
loop_
_entity_poly.entity_id
_entity_poly.type
_entity_poly.pdbx_seq_one_letter_code
_entity_poly.pdbx_strand_id
1 'polypeptide(L)'
;GDVFGVMSTLTGERMSADVIAGTRCLVLLMPYEVFSTHVLTNPKAVTYLSRLLLDRMRHLATDVLNAQTGGPAKADDPYALSLHSDTPGKVLALNVGVSQIHFGIYDTRDLGSDVHGIIDTSDAASAHIKVMVGTQSRTLVRDAFPLTELFQVMQESTRLLGDAFAFHPEEVTAVGHRVVHGGSKFTSSVVITPQVIGEIEALSVFAPLHNPVNLDGIRIAMQRLPGVPHVAVFDTAFHQTLPPYAYLYGLPYELYKNEGIRRYGFHGSSHRYVSLKAAEVLKRPLGELEIVSCHLGIGASLCAIDHGRSVDTTMGMTPTDGLIMPSRSGSIDPAVMIHLMEHHGMNTEDLSRLINSESGLKGISGISSDIHDIETAANEGHHRALLAHKAFCYQVRKNIGAYVAAMGGIDVLAFTGDIGETSATVRSLACQGLGYMGIKLDEEKNRNLGKMGDWAIISADDSPVTILVIANDDERLVAWETLRAIERNQLLLESRTEEAPAIPIEISAHHVHLCQADVEKLFGPGHQLTPEHELSQPGQ
;
A
#
# COMPACT_ATOMS: atom_id res chain seq x y z
N GLY A 1 7.10 -32.06 -6.87
CA GLY A 1 6.74 -32.44 -5.51
C GLY A 1 6.32 -31.22 -4.69
N ASP A 2 5.29 -31.39 -3.91
CA ASP A 2 4.78 -30.31 -3.09
C ASP A 2 5.65 -30.07 -1.85
N VAL A 3 5.79 -28.82 -1.43
CA VAL A 3 6.55 -28.43 -0.22
C VAL A 3 5.57 -27.83 0.79
N PHE A 4 5.65 -28.21 2.06
CA PHE A 4 4.83 -27.68 3.14
C PHE A 4 5.66 -27.40 4.39
N GLY A 5 5.13 -26.59 5.32
CA GLY A 5 5.85 -26.16 6.52
C GLY A 5 6.87 -25.02 6.30
N VAL A 6 7.05 -24.54 5.07
CA VAL A 6 8.05 -23.49 4.75
C VAL A 6 7.77 -22.19 5.49
N MET A 7 6.50 -21.76 5.59
CA MET A 7 6.14 -20.52 6.30
C MET A 7 6.49 -20.61 7.78
N SER A 8 6.11 -21.68 8.45
CA SER A 8 6.45 -21.94 9.84
C SER A 8 7.97 -21.95 10.07
N THR A 9 8.72 -22.52 9.12
CA THR A 9 10.18 -22.54 9.16
C THR A 9 10.80 -21.15 8.97
N LEU A 10 10.20 -20.32 8.11
CA LEU A 10 10.69 -18.97 7.82
C LEU A 10 10.34 -17.95 8.91
N THR A 11 9.13 -18.06 9.50
CA THR A 11 8.64 -17.11 10.49
C THR A 11 8.94 -17.50 11.93
N GLY A 12 9.32 -18.75 12.17
CA GLY A 12 9.44 -19.32 13.51
C GLY A 12 8.10 -19.52 14.22
N GLU A 13 6.98 -19.29 13.52
CA GLU A 13 5.63 -19.47 14.06
C GLU A 13 5.18 -20.92 13.88
N ARG A 14 4.21 -21.35 14.69
CA ARG A 14 3.62 -22.70 14.56
C ARG A 14 2.87 -22.81 13.24
N MET A 15 2.81 -24.01 12.67
CA MET A 15 1.99 -24.28 11.49
C MET A 15 0.53 -23.91 11.76
N SER A 16 -0.07 -23.19 10.80
CA SER A 16 -1.45 -22.71 10.90
C SER A 16 -2.50 -23.71 10.41
N ALA A 17 -2.05 -24.83 9.84
CA ALA A 17 -2.93 -25.88 9.31
C ALA A 17 -2.22 -27.24 9.30
N ASP A 18 -3.01 -28.30 9.41
CA ASP A 18 -2.53 -29.68 9.24
C ASP A 18 -2.44 -30.02 7.75
N VAL A 19 -1.43 -30.84 7.43
CA VAL A 19 -1.27 -31.38 6.08
C VAL A 19 -1.56 -32.88 6.14
N ILE A 20 -2.67 -33.30 5.52
CA ILE A 20 -3.09 -34.70 5.48
C ILE A 20 -2.78 -35.27 4.09
N ALA A 21 -2.08 -36.40 4.05
CA ALA A 21 -1.84 -37.12 2.82
C ALA A 21 -3.12 -37.83 2.37
N GLY A 22 -3.71 -37.37 1.24
CA GLY A 22 -4.88 -38.04 0.62
C GLY A 22 -4.56 -39.36 -0.06
N THR A 23 -3.27 -39.61 -0.33
CA THR A 23 -2.77 -40.83 -0.97
C THR A 23 -1.41 -41.19 -0.37
N ARG A 24 -0.91 -42.39 -0.66
CA ARG A 24 0.44 -42.80 -0.24
C ARG A 24 1.48 -41.88 -0.86
N CYS A 25 2.25 -41.15 -0.03
CA CYS A 25 3.26 -40.21 -0.48
C CYS A 25 4.61 -40.44 0.20
N LEU A 26 5.69 -40.04 -0.46
CA LEU A 26 7.03 -39.97 0.12
C LEU A 26 7.28 -38.54 0.59
N VAL A 27 7.59 -38.38 1.86
CA VAL A 27 7.89 -37.07 2.45
C VAL A 27 9.39 -36.99 2.74
N LEU A 28 10.04 -35.95 2.24
CA LEU A 28 11.41 -35.59 2.55
C LEU A 28 11.41 -34.48 3.61
N LEU A 29 11.93 -34.76 4.78
CA LEU A 29 12.12 -33.76 5.83
C LEU A 29 13.47 -33.08 5.65
N MET A 30 13.47 -31.76 5.65
CA MET A 30 14.69 -30.95 5.66
C MET A 30 14.83 -30.28 7.03
N PRO A 31 15.87 -30.60 7.82
CA PRO A 31 16.13 -29.91 9.08
C PRO A 31 16.32 -28.40 8.89
N TYR A 32 15.89 -27.61 9.87
CA TYR A 32 16.00 -26.15 9.82
C TYR A 32 17.43 -25.66 9.53
N GLU A 33 18.42 -26.25 10.14
CA GLU A 33 19.84 -25.90 9.95
C GLU A 33 20.28 -26.10 8.49
N VAL A 34 19.86 -27.20 7.85
CA VAL A 34 20.13 -27.47 6.43
C VAL A 34 19.34 -26.49 5.56
N PHE A 35 18.10 -26.23 5.87
CA PHE A 35 17.25 -25.27 5.18
C PHE A 35 17.85 -23.86 5.24
N SER A 36 18.19 -23.38 6.45
CA SER A 36 18.77 -22.04 6.64
C SER A 36 20.14 -21.88 5.96
N THR A 37 20.99 -22.91 5.99
CA THR A 37 22.35 -22.83 5.50
C THR A 37 22.42 -23.00 3.98
N HIS A 38 21.59 -23.83 3.38
CA HIS A 38 21.70 -24.21 1.97
C HIS A 38 20.56 -23.71 1.08
N VAL A 39 19.37 -23.51 1.64
CA VAL A 39 18.21 -23.03 0.88
C VAL A 39 18.07 -21.53 0.98
N LEU A 40 18.07 -20.95 2.20
CA LEU A 40 17.91 -19.51 2.38
C LEU A 40 19.10 -18.68 1.88
N THR A 41 20.29 -19.30 1.77
CA THR A 41 21.47 -18.65 1.20
C THR A 41 21.55 -18.77 -0.33
N ASN A 42 20.66 -19.58 -0.95
CA ASN A 42 20.62 -19.75 -2.40
C ASN A 42 19.48 -18.90 -3.01
N PRO A 43 19.77 -17.79 -3.72
CA PRO A 43 18.75 -16.91 -4.28
C PRO A 43 17.75 -17.62 -5.20
N LYS A 44 18.21 -18.61 -6.00
CA LYS A 44 17.33 -19.38 -6.90
C LYS A 44 16.36 -20.28 -6.13
N ALA A 45 16.83 -20.90 -5.03
CA ALA A 45 15.98 -21.73 -4.18
C ALA A 45 14.95 -20.89 -3.43
N VAL A 46 15.34 -19.72 -2.92
CA VAL A 46 14.44 -18.76 -2.26
C VAL A 46 13.38 -18.26 -3.26
N THR A 47 13.79 -17.88 -4.47
CA THR A 47 12.85 -17.44 -5.51
C THR A 47 11.87 -18.55 -5.88
N TYR A 48 12.34 -19.79 -6.04
CA TYR A 48 11.49 -20.94 -6.34
C TYR A 48 10.47 -21.20 -5.22
N LEU A 49 10.91 -21.23 -3.96
CA LEU A 49 10.04 -21.43 -2.82
C LEU A 49 9.01 -20.31 -2.66
N SER A 50 9.43 -19.07 -2.90
CA SER A 50 8.52 -17.91 -2.86
C SER A 50 7.43 -18.03 -3.92
N ARG A 51 7.77 -18.42 -5.15
CA ARG A 51 6.79 -18.68 -6.22
C ARG A 51 5.83 -19.81 -5.85
N LEU A 52 6.35 -20.91 -5.33
CA LEU A 52 5.54 -22.06 -4.92
C LEU A 52 4.56 -21.72 -3.80
N LEU A 53 4.96 -20.89 -2.83
CA LEU A 53 4.11 -20.40 -1.75
C LEU A 53 3.04 -19.42 -2.27
N LEU A 54 3.41 -18.54 -3.18
CA LEU A 54 2.47 -17.61 -3.81
C LEU A 54 1.43 -18.34 -4.65
N ASP A 55 1.82 -19.35 -5.43
CA ASP A 55 0.88 -20.16 -6.20
C ASP A 55 -0.08 -20.94 -5.29
N ARG A 56 0.41 -21.46 -4.16
CA ARG A 56 -0.45 -22.12 -3.17
C ARG A 56 -1.43 -21.16 -2.50
N MET A 57 -0.96 -19.96 -2.11
CA MET A 57 -1.86 -18.95 -1.55
C MET A 57 -2.94 -18.54 -2.56
N ARG A 58 -2.60 -18.48 -3.85
CA ARG A 58 -3.57 -18.23 -4.92
C ARG A 58 -4.58 -19.36 -5.04
N HIS A 59 -4.13 -20.61 -5.08
CA HIS A 59 -5.04 -21.75 -5.16
C HIS A 59 -5.95 -21.86 -3.93
N LEU A 60 -5.41 -21.66 -2.73
CA LEU A 60 -6.21 -21.64 -1.50
C LEU A 60 -7.22 -20.49 -1.50
N ALA A 61 -6.84 -19.30 -1.92
CA ALA A 61 -7.77 -18.17 -2.05
C ALA A 61 -8.85 -18.45 -3.10
N THR A 62 -8.49 -19.07 -4.23
CA THR A 62 -9.44 -19.45 -5.29
C THR A 62 -10.34 -20.59 -4.85
N ASP A 63 -9.81 -21.59 -4.15
CA ASP A 63 -10.56 -22.74 -3.65
C ASP A 63 -11.54 -22.33 -2.54
N VAL A 64 -11.13 -21.45 -1.64
CA VAL A 64 -12.01 -20.88 -0.60
C VAL A 64 -13.10 -20.03 -1.23
N LEU A 65 -12.77 -19.21 -2.23
CA LEU A 65 -13.75 -18.41 -2.96
C LEU A 65 -14.75 -19.28 -3.73
N ASN A 66 -14.26 -20.30 -4.45
CA ASN A 66 -15.11 -21.25 -5.19
C ASN A 66 -15.99 -22.12 -4.29
N ALA A 67 -15.51 -22.50 -3.10
CA ALA A 67 -16.27 -23.26 -2.13
C ALA A 67 -17.41 -22.44 -1.51
N GLN A 68 -17.27 -21.13 -1.41
CA GLN A 68 -18.26 -20.23 -0.81
C GLN A 68 -19.27 -19.67 -1.82
N THR A 69 -18.89 -19.49 -3.08
CA THR A 69 -19.75 -18.84 -4.09
C THR A 69 -20.49 -19.79 -5.01
N GLY A 70 -20.22 -21.10 -4.97
CA GLY A 70 -20.93 -22.11 -5.76
C GLY A 70 -20.84 -21.96 -7.29
N GLY A 71 -19.92 -21.12 -7.79
CA GLY A 71 -19.74 -20.88 -9.20
C GLY A 71 -18.28 -20.59 -9.57
N PRO A 72 -17.89 -20.81 -10.83
CA PRO A 72 -16.57 -20.41 -11.28
C PRO A 72 -16.44 -18.89 -11.15
N ALA A 73 -15.38 -18.41 -10.46
CA ALA A 73 -15.02 -17.00 -10.51
C ALA A 73 -14.97 -16.57 -11.98
N LYS A 74 -15.62 -15.43 -12.30
CA LYS A 74 -15.56 -14.91 -13.66
C LYS A 74 -14.09 -14.74 -14.02
N ALA A 75 -13.68 -15.39 -15.11
CA ALA A 75 -12.28 -15.40 -15.59
C ALA A 75 -11.73 -14.00 -15.97
N ASP A 76 -12.55 -12.95 -15.81
CA ASP A 76 -12.28 -11.61 -16.29
C ASP A 76 -11.67 -10.67 -15.24
N ASP A 77 -11.56 -11.07 -13.96
CA ASP A 77 -10.92 -10.25 -12.92
C ASP A 77 -9.92 -11.06 -12.05
N PRO A 78 -8.77 -11.41 -12.60
CA PRO A 78 -7.76 -12.21 -11.90
C PRO A 78 -7.13 -11.47 -10.70
N TYR A 79 -7.38 -10.16 -10.55
CA TYR A 79 -6.82 -9.33 -9.49
C TYR A 79 -7.81 -9.04 -8.38
N ALA A 80 -9.07 -9.51 -8.52
CA ALA A 80 -10.17 -9.26 -7.58
C ALA A 80 -10.34 -7.75 -7.25
N LEU A 81 -10.13 -6.88 -8.26
CA LEU A 81 -10.38 -5.44 -8.13
C LEU A 81 -11.86 -5.12 -8.18
N SER A 82 -12.66 -5.99 -8.79
CA SER A 82 -14.11 -5.94 -8.76
C SER A 82 -14.64 -6.90 -7.69
N LEU A 83 -14.84 -6.40 -6.49
CA LEU A 83 -15.62 -7.12 -5.48
C LEU A 83 -17.10 -7.00 -5.83
N HIS A 84 -17.76 -8.16 -5.93
CA HIS A 84 -19.19 -8.20 -6.06
C HIS A 84 -19.80 -8.52 -4.70
N SER A 85 -20.46 -7.56 -4.09
CA SER A 85 -21.35 -7.82 -2.96
C SER A 85 -22.75 -8.08 -3.50
N ASP A 86 -23.36 -9.20 -3.11
CA ASP A 86 -24.76 -9.49 -3.43
C ASP A 86 -25.73 -8.53 -2.71
N THR A 87 -25.23 -7.78 -1.72
CA THR A 87 -26.02 -6.81 -0.97
C THR A 87 -25.87 -5.43 -1.63
N PRO A 88 -26.92 -4.91 -2.27
CA PRO A 88 -26.90 -3.59 -2.86
C PRO A 88 -26.74 -2.52 -1.78
N GLY A 89 -25.89 -1.54 -2.02
CA GLY A 89 -25.62 -0.44 -1.09
C GLY A 89 -24.49 0.43 -1.58
N LYS A 90 -24.10 1.40 -0.74
CA LYS A 90 -22.99 2.31 -1.03
C LYS A 90 -21.88 2.16 -0.01
N VAL A 91 -20.64 2.19 -0.48
CA VAL A 91 -19.46 2.36 0.37
C VAL A 91 -19.04 3.81 0.31
N LEU A 92 -18.92 4.43 1.47
CA LEU A 92 -18.34 5.76 1.62
C LEU A 92 -16.86 5.64 1.98
N ALA A 93 -15.98 6.10 1.11
CA ALA A 93 -14.55 6.26 1.40
C ALA A 93 -14.27 7.69 1.86
N LEU A 94 -13.62 7.85 2.99
CA LEU A 94 -13.28 9.12 3.60
C LEU A 94 -11.77 9.23 3.85
N ASN A 95 -11.21 10.35 3.43
CA ASN A 95 -9.85 10.75 3.74
C ASN A 95 -9.88 12.16 4.33
N VAL A 96 -9.92 12.26 5.66
CA VAL A 96 -10.01 13.52 6.38
C VAL A 96 -8.61 13.99 6.73
N GLY A 97 -8.07 14.89 5.93
CA GLY A 97 -6.75 15.49 6.12
C GLY A 97 -6.81 16.85 6.80
N VAL A 98 -5.63 17.43 7.07
CA VAL A 98 -5.48 18.71 7.79
C VAL A 98 -6.02 19.89 7.00
N SER A 99 -5.79 19.91 5.68
CA SER A 99 -6.18 21.01 4.79
C SER A 99 -7.17 20.60 3.71
N GLN A 100 -7.35 19.31 3.51
CA GLN A 100 -8.25 18.78 2.50
C GLN A 100 -8.96 17.54 3.01
N ILE A 101 -10.24 17.41 2.63
CA ILE A 101 -11.05 16.23 2.87
C ILE A 101 -11.42 15.68 1.49
N HIS A 102 -11.11 14.41 1.25
CA HIS A 102 -11.53 13.71 0.07
C HIS A 102 -12.59 12.69 0.44
N PHE A 103 -13.58 12.53 -0.41
CA PHE A 103 -14.57 11.48 -0.26
C PHE A 103 -14.95 10.87 -1.61
N GLY A 104 -15.25 9.58 -1.58
CA GLY A 104 -15.78 8.85 -2.72
C GLY A 104 -16.98 8.00 -2.30
N ILE A 105 -18.00 7.94 -3.16
CA ILE A 105 -19.19 7.12 -2.97
C ILE A 105 -19.20 6.07 -4.07
N TYR A 106 -19.20 4.80 -3.68
CA TYR A 106 -19.05 3.67 -4.59
C TYR A 106 -20.20 2.68 -4.42
N ASP A 107 -20.65 2.10 -5.52
CA ASP A 107 -21.59 0.97 -5.47
C ASP A 107 -20.89 -0.28 -4.93
N THR A 108 -21.53 -1.03 -4.03
CA THR A 108 -20.93 -2.24 -3.43
C THR A 108 -20.78 -3.38 -4.43
N ARG A 109 -21.47 -3.35 -5.57
CA ARG A 109 -21.50 -4.45 -6.54
C ARG A 109 -20.30 -4.48 -7.48
N ASP A 110 -19.81 -3.32 -7.87
CA ASP A 110 -18.76 -3.19 -8.89
C ASP A 110 -17.71 -2.12 -8.55
N LEU A 111 -17.86 -1.44 -7.42
CA LEU A 111 -17.07 -0.26 -7.03
C LEU A 111 -17.04 0.81 -8.12
N GLY A 112 -18.08 0.85 -8.94
CA GLY A 112 -18.33 2.00 -9.80
C GLY A 112 -18.48 3.24 -8.94
N SER A 113 -17.75 4.31 -9.30
CA SER A 113 -17.84 5.56 -8.56
C SER A 113 -19.09 6.32 -8.98
N ASP A 114 -19.95 6.61 -8.00
CA ASP A 114 -21.07 7.51 -8.24
C ASP A 114 -20.60 8.97 -8.16
N VAL A 115 -19.83 9.32 -7.12
CA VAL A 115 -19.38 10.70 -6.86
C VAL A 115 -18.02 10.71 -6.19
N HIS A 116 -17.16 11.63 -6.61
CA HIS A 116 -15.97 12.05 -5.89
C HIS A 116 -16.10 13.48 -5.40
N GLY A 117 -15.57 13.79 -4.24
CA GLY A 117 -15.54 15.13 -3.71
C GLY A 117 -14.21 15.49 -3.05
N ILE A 118 -13.80 16.73 -3.27
CA ILE A 118 -12.64 17.35 -2.62
C ILE A 118 -13.14 18.62 -1.92
N ILE A 119 -12.85 18.72 -0.64
CA ILE A 119 -13.15 19.89 0.18
C ILE A 119 -11.81 20.46 0.65
N ASP A 120 -11.42 21.58 0.10
CA ASP A 120 -10.23 22.31 0.50
C ASP A 120 -10.58 23.30 1.62
N THR A 121 -9.95 23.11 2.76
CA THR A 121 -10.10 23.92 3.98
C THR A 121 -8.80 24.62 4.35
N SER A 122 -7.88 24.79 3.42
CA SER A 122 -6.59 25.47 3.65
C SER A 122 -6.75 26.95 3.99
N ASP A 123 -7.83 27.59 3.53
CA ASP A 123 -8.24 28.93 3.97
C ASP A 123 -9.12 28.82 5.22
N ALA A 124 -8.70 29.46 6.30
CA ALA A 124 -9.44 29.46 7.56
C ALA A 124 -10.81 30.17 7.48
N ALA A 125 -11.03 31.01 6.48
CA ALA A 125 -12.27 31.77 6.30
C ALA A 125 -13.26 31.10 5.35
N SER A 126 -12.78 30.29 4.41
CA SER A 126 -13.60 29.68 3.36
C SER A 126 -13.23 28.24 3.06
N ALA A 127 -14.21 27.46 2.59
CA ALA A 127 -14.02 26.13 2.07
C ALA A 127 -14.37 26.07 0.59
N HIS A 128 -13.46 25.52 -0.21
CA HIS A 128 -13.67 25.28 -1.64
C HIS A 128 -14.01 23.82 -1.88
N ILE A 129 -15.21 23.56 -2.36
CA ILE A 129 -15.73 22.20 -2.53
C ILE A 129 -15.87 21.92 -4.02
N LYS A 130 -15.24 20.85 -4.49
CA LYS A 130 -15.38 20.35 -5.85
C LYS A 130 -15.96 18.96 -5.80
N VAL A 131 -17.06 18.73 -6.51
CA VAL A 131 -17.67 17.40 -6.67
C VAL A 131 -17.70 17.01 -8.13
N MET A 132 -17.52 15.72 -8.40
CA MET A 132 -17.34 15.19 -9.74
C MET A 132 -18.05 13.85 -9.90
N VAL A 133 -18.58 13.60 -11.13
CA VAL A 133 -19.06 12.29 -11.59
C VAL A 133 -18.67 12.15 -13.06
N GLY A 134 -17.87 11.15 -13.38
CA GLY A 134 -17.29 11.02 -14.71
C GLY A 134 -16.58 12.30 -15.16
N THR A 135 -17.02 12.92 -16.27
CA THR A 135 -16.47 14.17 -16.78
C THR A 135 -17.19 15.43 -16.27
N GLN A 136 -18.28 15.26 -15.53
CA GLN A 136 -19.05 16.37 -14.97
C GLN A 136 -18.46 16.82 -13.63
N SER A 137 -18.27 18.13 -13.45
CA SER A 137 -17.82 18.68 -12.18
C SER A 137 -18.63 19.92 -11.78
N ARG A 138 -18.74 20.15 -10.48
CA ARG A 138 -19.33 21.35 -9.89
C ARG A 138 -18.45 21.84 -8.76
N THR A 139 -18.40 23.14 -8.58
CA THR A 139 -17.67 23.80 -7.50
C THR A 139 -18.61 24.66 -6.68
N LEU A 140 -18.45 24.60 -5.36
CA LEU A 140 -19.14 25.42 -4.38
C LEU A 140 -18.07 26.05 -3.47
N VAL A 141 -18.25 27.33 -3.17
CA VAL A 141 -17.46 28.03 -2.15
C VAL A 141 -18.42 28.42 -1.03
N ARG A 142 -18.06 28.14 0.20
CA ARG A 142 -18.84 28.52 1.38
C ARG A 142 -17.90 28.98 2.49
N ASP A 143 -18.45 29.59 3.51
CA ASP A 143 -17.72 29.92 4.73
C ASP A 143 -17.13 28.65 5.36
N ALA A 144 -16.02 28.80 6.07
CA ALA A 144 -15.44 27.71 6.83
C ALA A 144 -16.46 27.09 7.78
N PHE A 145 -16.42 25.78 7.92
CA PHE A 145 -17.39 25.02 8.70
C PHE A 145 -16.68 24.03 9.64
N PRO A 146 -17.29 23.71 10.78
CA PRO A 146 -16.75 22.67 11.65
C PRO A 146 -16.93 21.29 11.02
N LEU A 147 -15.98 20.39 11.27
CA LEU A 147 -15.99 19.04 10.72
C LEU A 147 -17.29 18.27 11.03
N THR A 148 -18.01 18.62 12.09
CA THR A 148 -19.32 18.06 12.44
C THR A 148 -20.40 18.29 11.38
N GLU A 149 -20.22 19.26 10.48
CA GLU A 149 -21.12 19.55 9.35
C GLU A 149 -20.73 18.80 8.06
N LEU A 150 -19.65 18.00 8.06
CA LEU A 150 -19.12 17.33 6.87
C LEU A 150 -20.22 16.62 6.06
N PHE A 151 -21.07 15.84 6.69
CA PHE A 151 -22.14 15.09 6.01
C PHE A 151 -23.19 16.01 5.37
N GLN A 152 -23.50 17.14 6.02
CA GLN A 152 -24.38 18.15 5.42
C GLN A 152 -23.72 18.78 4.20
N VAL A 153 -22.44 19.12 4.28
CA VAL A 153 -21.68 19.68 3.14
C VAL A 153 -21.63 18.70 1.97
N MET A 154 -21.44 17.41 2.25
CA MET A 154 -21.48 16.37 1.22
C MET A 154 -22.86 16.28 0.55
N GLN A 155 -23.95 16.34 1.33
CA GLN A 155 -25.32 16.33 0.78
C GLN A 155 -25.60 17.56 -0.08
N GLU A 156 -25.23 18.75 0.39
CA GLU A 156 -25.43 20.01 -0.33
C GLU A 156 -24.64 20.04 -1.65
N SER A 157 -23.38 19.65 -1.61
CA SER A 157 -22.48 19.72 -2.77
C SER A 157 -22.82 18.68 -3.83
N THR A 158 -23.15 17.44 -3.44
CA THR A 158 -23.47 16.37 -4.41
C THR A 158 -24.78 16.62 -5.14
N ARG A 159 -25.76 17.28 -4.50
CA ARG A 159 -27.01 17.71 -5.18
C ARG A 159 -26.76 18.65 -6.36
N LEU A 160 -25.64 19.35 -6.40
CA LEU A 160 -25.29 20.19 -7.56
C LEU A 160 -25.02 19.39 -8.84
N LEU A 161 -24.73 18.09 -8.71
CA LEU A 161 -24.56 17.17 -9.84
C LEU A 161 -25.90 16.63 -10.36
N GLY A 162 -26.99 16.81 -9.62
CA GLY A 162 -28.34 16.32 -9.88
C GLY A 162 -28.81 15.34 -8.77
N ASP A 163 -30.14 15.19 -8.64
CA ASP A 163 -30.73 14.35 -7.59
C ASP A 163 -30.27 12.88 -7.67
N ALA A 164 -29.98 12.37 -8.85
CA ALA A 164 -29.48 11.00 -9.04
C ALA A 164 -28.09 10.76 -8.41
N PHE A 165 -27.33 11.82 -8.14
CA PHE A 165 -25.99 11.77 -7.56
C PHE A 165 -25.94 12.36 -6.14
N ALA A 166 -27.10 12.73 -5.59
CA ALA A 166 -27.19 13.25 -4.25
C ALA A 166 -26.72 12.20 -3.23
N PHE A 167 -25.90 12.60 -2.28
CA PHE A 167 -25.49 11.73 -1.20
C PHE A 167 -26.62 11.46 -0.22
N HIS A 168 -26.95 10.20 -0.02
CA HIS A 168 -27.97 9.68 0.86
C HIS A 168 -27.34 8.82 1.96
N PRO A 169 -27.13 9.34 3.19
CA PRO A 169 -26.51 8.59 4.28
C PRO A 169 -27.18 7.24 4.58
N GLU A 170 -28.49 7.13 4.35
CA GLU A 170 -29.28 5.92 4.54
C GLU A 170 -28.97 4.77 3.56
N GLU A 171 -28.31 5.06 2.43
CA GLU A 171 -27.86 4.08 1.46
C GLU A 171 -26.47 3.52 1.78
N VAL A 172 -25.74 4.16 2.73
CA VAL A 172 -24.39 3.76 3.10
C VAL A 172 -24.43 2.50 3.94
N THR A 173 -23.80 1.45 3.45
CA THR A 173 -23.72 0.15 4.11
C THR A 173 -22.34 -0.13 4.72
N ALA A 174 -21.33 0.65 4.34
CA ALA A 174 -19.97 0.57 4.90
C ALA A 174 -19.24 1.91 4.76
N VAL A 175 -18.33 2.21 5.70
CA VAL A 175 -17.48 3.41 5.63
C VAL A 175 -16.01 3.00 5.77
N GLY A 176 -15.20 3.37 4.79
CA GLY A 176 -13.75 3.26 4.82
C GLY A 176 -13.11 4.58 5.23
N HIS A 177 -12.16 4.52 6.13
CA HIS A 177 -11.38 5.68 6.58
C HIS A 177 -9.91 5.49 6.27
N ARG A 178 -9.33 6.38 5.49
CA ARG A 178 -7.87 6.44 5.36
C ARG A 178 -7.28 6.95 6.67
N VAL A 179 -6.30 6.23 7.20
CA VAL A 179 -5.52 6.58 8.38
C VAL A 179 -4.05 6.62 8.00
N VAL A 180 -3.39 7.73 8.29
CA VAL A 180 -2.02 7.95 7.79
C VAL A 180 -1.03 6.99 8.43
N HIS A 181 -1.09 6.73 9.74
CA HIS A 181 -0.08 5.91 10.40
C HIS A 181 -0.68 4.75 11.20
N GLY A 182 -0.37 3.53 10.78
CA GLY A 182 -0.78 2.29 11.44
C GLY A 182 0.30 1.65 12.33
N GLY A 183 1.49 2.25 12.42
CA GLY A 183 2.63 1.69 13.15
C GLY A 183 3.05 0.34 12.58
N SER A 184 3.68 -0.47 13.42
CA SER A 184 3.97 -1.88 13.13
C SER A 184 2.80 -2.81 13.48
N LYS A 185 1.75 -2.28 14.11
CA LYS A 185 0.62 -3.06 14.63
C LYS A 185 -0.40 -3.38 13.54
N PHE A 186 -0.70 -2.40 12.69
CA PHE A 186 -1.68 -2.56 11.64
C PHE A 186 -1.00 -2.91 10.31
N THR A 187 -1.01 -4.19 9.99
CA THR A 187 -0.44 -4.73 8.75
C THR A 187 -1.47 -4.89 7.63
N SER A 188 -2.73 -4.60 7.92
CA SER A 188 -3.87 -4.64 6.98
C SER A 188 -4.99 -3.75 7.49
N SER A 189 -6.00 -3.52 6.62
CA SER A 189 -7.23 -2.82 6.98
C SER A 189 -8.03 -3.58 8.03
N VAL A 190 -8.63 -2.88 8.99
CA VAL A 190 -9.35 -3.48 10.13
C VAL A 190 -10.69 -2.80 10.40
N VAL A 191 -11.68 -3.58 10.82
CA VAL A 191 -12.96 -3.03 11.31
C VAL A 191 -12.70 -2.24 12.60
N ILE A 192 -13.21 -1.01 12.65
CA ILE A 192 -12.98 -0.09 13.76
C ILE A 192 -13.80 -0.51 14.97
N THR A 193 -13.11 -0.74 16.07
CA THR A 193 -13.66 -0.98 17.41
C THR A 193 -13.15 0.09 18.37
N PRO A 194 -13.71 0.22 19.59
CA PRO A 194 -13.16 1.11 20.61
C PRO A 194 -11.67 0.87 20.90
N GLN A 195 -11.24 -0.40 20.82
CA GLN A 195 -9.84 -0.78 20.97
C GLN A 195 -8.99 -0.22 19.82
N VAL A 196 -9.43 -0.37 18.56
CA VAL A 196 -8.73 0.15 17.37
C VAL A 196 -8.60 1.67 17.44
N ILE A 197 -9.64 2.38 17.90
CA ILE A 197 -9.56 3.84 18.11
C ILE A 197 -8.46 4.19 19.10
N GLY A 198 -8.40 3.54 20.25
CA GLY A 198 -7.36 3.79 21.26
C GLY A 198 -5.95 3.48 20.75
N GLU A 199 -5.81 2.48 19.90
CA GLU A 199 -4.54 2.13 19.28
C GLU A 199 -4.09 3.15 18.24
N ILE A 200 -5.01 3.67 17.40
CA ILE A 200 -4.72 4.76 16.46
C ILE A 200 -4.35 6.05 17.23
N GLU A 201 -5.04 6.31 18.34
CA GLU A 201 -4.73 7.46 19.19
C GLU A 201 -3.32 7.39 19.79
N ALA A 202 -2.91 6.20 20.27
CA ALA A 202 -1.56 5.96 20.76
C ALA A 202 -0.49 6.13 19.67
N LEU A 203 -0.81 5.84 18.40
CA LEU A 203 0.07 6.03 17.25
C LEU A 203 0.18 7.49 16.78
N SER A 204 -0.60 8.41 17.36
CA SER A 204 -0.51 9.84 17.03
C SER A 204 0.87 10.45 17.35
N VAL A 205 1.66 9.81 18.21
CA VAL A 205 3.05 10.20 18.44
C VAL A 205 3.91 10.15 17.16
N PHE A 206 3.61 9.24 16.23
CA PHE A 206 4.31 9.12 14.95
C PHE A 206 3.72 10.02 13.85
N ALA A 207 2.47 10.41 13.96
CA ALA A 207 1.78 11.27 13.00
C ALA A 207 0.93 12.34 13.72
N PRO A 208 1.55 13.25 14.50
CA PRO A 208 0.81 14.18 15.39
C PRO A 208 -0.06 15.18 14.62
N LEU A 209 0.26 15.46 13.36
CA LEU A 209 -0.51 16.35 12.49
C LEU A 209 -1.67 15.64 11.77
N HIS A 210 -1.65 14.30 11.65
CA HIS A 210 -2.55 13.56 10.78
C HIS A 210 -3.51 12.64 11.54
N ASN A 211 -2.99 11.72 12.37
CA ASN A 211 -3.82 10.72 13.06
C ASN A 211 -4.94 11.35 13.93
N PRO A 212 -4.72 12.45 14.68
CA PRO A 212 -5.80 13.09 15.42
C PRO A 212 -6.95 13.55 14.52
N VAL A 213 -6.64 14.17 13.38
CA VAL A 213 -7.65 14.64 12.40
C VAL A 213 -8.38 13.46 11.75
N ASN A 214 -7.65 12.37 11.43
CA ASN A 214 -8.28 11.14 10.95
C ASN A 214 -9.26 10.57 11.98
N LEU A 215 -8.89 10.55 13.27
CA LEU A 215 -9.76 10.09 14.37
C LEU A 215 -11.01 10.95 14.53
N ASP A 216 -10.89 12.26 14.37
CA ASP A 216 -12.06 13.14 14.42
C ASP A 216 -13.03 12.83 13.28
N GLY A 217 -12.52 12.61 12.06
CA GLY A 217 -13.31 12.14 10.94
C GLY A 217 -14.02 10.81 11.21
N ILE A 218 -13.31 9.84 11.78
CA ILE A 218 -13.86 8.53 12.18
C ILE A 218 -14.98 8.72 13.20
N ARG A 219 -14.74 9.46 14.27
CA ARG A 219 -15.72 9.69 15.36
C ARG A 219 -16.99 10.34 14.83
N ILE A 220 -16.86 11.34 13.97
CA ILE A 220 -18.01 12.03 13.36
C ILE A 220 -18.79 11.08 12.44
N ALA A 221 -18.12 10.33 11.61
CA ALA A 221 -18.80 9.38 10.73
C ALA A 221 -19.55 8.29 11.53
N MET A 222 -18.93 7.74 12.58
CA MET A 222 -19.57 6.76 13.47
C MET A 222 -20.80 7.33 14.20
N GLN A 223 -20.79 8.62 14.54
CA GLN A 223 -21.96 9.29 15.13
C GLN A 223 -23.08 9.53 14.12
N ARG A 224 -22.74 9.81 12.86
CA ARG A 224 -23.70 10.09 11.79
C ARG A 224 -24.29 8.83 11.16
N LEU A 225 -23.54 7.75 11.16
CA LEU A 225 -23.91 6.44 10.59
C LEU A 225 -23.80 5.33 11.66
N PRO A 226 -24.63 5.39 12.70
CA PRO A 226 -24.61 4.38 13.77
C PRO A 226 -25.07 3.02 13.21
N GLY A 227 -24.35 1.95 13.58
CA GLY A 227 -24.68 0.59 13.14
C GLY A 227 -24.12 0.19 11.79
N VAL A 228 -23.50 1.12 11.04
CA VAL A 228 -22.77 0.82 9.82
C VAL A 228 -21.34 0.40 10.19
N PRO A 229 -20.76 -0.65 9.59
CA PRO A 229 -19.37 -1.01 9.85
C PRO A 229 -18.42 0.06 9.30
N HIS A 230 -17.47 0.47 10.14
CA HIS A 230 -16.39 1.39 9.79
C HIS A 230 -15.07 0.63 9.74
N VAL A 231 -14.24 0.93 8.76
CA VAL A 231 -12.94 0.27 8.53
C VAL A 231 -11.83 1.32 8.47
N ALA A 232 -10.72 1.06 9.17
CA ALA A 232 -9.49 1.83 9.05
C ALA A 232 -8.59 1.20 7.99
N VAL A 233 -8.18 2.00 7.02
CA VAL A 233 -7.27 1.65 5.93
C VAL A 233 -5.99 2.47 6.11
N PHE A 234 -4.87 1.79 6.38
CA PHE A 234 -3.63 2.46 6.78
C PHE A 234 -2.67 2.63 5.60
N ASP A 235 -2.17 3.86 5.39
CA ASP A 235 -1.14 4.15 4.38
C ASP A 235 0.14 3.33 4.57
N THR A 236 0.48 3.01 5.82
CA THR A 236 1.68 2.26 6.16
C THR A 236 1.52 0.76 5.97
N ALA A 237 0.29 0.24 5.79
CA ALA A 237 0.04 -1.20 5.77
C ALA A 237 0.70 -1.92 4.59
N PHE A 238 0.69 -1.32 3.40
CA PHE A 238 1.33 -1.91 2.21
C PHE A 238 2.84 -2.07 2.38
N HIS A 239 3.47 -1.19 3.14
CA HIS A 239 4.90 -1.19 3.39
C HIS A 239 5.34 -2.08 4.57
N GLN A 240 4.43 -2.83 5.19
CA GLN A 240 4.80 -3.79 6.24
C GLN A 240 5.59 -4.99 5.71
N THR A 241 5.65 -5.16 4.40
CA THR A 241 6.49 -6.17 3.72
C THR A 241 7.94 -5.74 3.52
N LEU A 242 8.32 -4.51 3.91
CA LEU A 242 9.69 -4.03 3.86
C LEU A 242 10.62 -4.96 4.66
N PRO A 243 11.74 -5.42 4.08
CA PRO A 243 12.71 -6.23 4.82
C PRO A 243 13.47 -5.37 5.86
N PRO A 244 13.97 -5.99 6.95
CA PRO A 244 14.63 -5.26 8.02
C PRO A 244 15.76 -4.32 7.57
N TYR A 245 16.56 -4.75 6.61
CA TYR A 245 17.67 -3.95 6.08
C TYR A 245 17.23 -2.72 5.26
N ALA A 246 15.96 -2.67 4.82
CA ALA A 246 15.39 -1.51 4.13
C ALA A 246 14.70 -0.53 5.09
N TYR A 247 14.12 -1.02 6.19
CA TYR A 247 13.41 -0.15 7.13
C TYR A 247 14.24 0.34 8.31
N LEU A 248 15.34 -0.31 8.67
CA LEU A 248 16.18 0.12 9.79
C LEU A 248 16.98 1.38 9.43
N TYR A 249 16.99 2.34 10.33
CA TYR A 249 17.95 3.44 10.29
C TYR A 249 19.28 3.01 10.89
N GLY A 250 20.38 3.65 10.49
CA GLY A 250 21.70 3.43 11.05
C GLY A 250 21.87 4.04 12.46
N LEU A 251 20.87 3.84 13.31
CA LEU A 251 20.81 4.28 14.70
C LEU A 251 20.99 3.09 15.66
N PRO A 252 21.24 3.30 16.96
CA PRO A 252 21.26 2.21 17.93
C PRO A 252 20.00 1.36 17.83
N TYR A 253 20.18 0.04 17.68
CA TYR A 253 19.08 -0.92 17.46
C TYR A 253 17.97 -0.86 18.52
N GLU A 254 18.33 -0.47 19.76
CA GLU A 254 17.39 -0.36 20.88
C GLU A 254 16.30 0.71 20.63
N LEU A 255 16.58 1.76 19.84
CA LEU A 255 15.59 2.76 19.45
C LEU A 255 14.50 2.15 18.56
N TYR A 256 14.89 1.27 17.63
CA TYR A 256 13.92 0.49 16.86
C TYR A 256 13.12 -0.45 17.76
N LYS A 257 13.82 -1.23 18.57
CA LYS A 257 13.21 -2.30 19.39
C LYS A 257 12.23 -1.76 20.43
N ASN A 258 12.59 -0.67 21.12
CA ASN A 258 11.83 -0.16 22.25
C ASN A 258 10.83 0.94 21.86
N GLU A 259 11.13 1.73 20.81
CA GLU A 259 10.38 2.91 20.44
C GLU A 259 9.78 2.83 19.04
N GLY A 260 10.09 1.79 18.27
CA GLY A 260 9.60 1.62 16.91
C GLY A 260 10.17 2.61 15.91
N ILE A 261 11.36 3.18 16.17
CA ILE A 261 12.01 4.13 15.27
C ILE A 261 12.54 3.39 14.06
N ARG A 262 11.80 3.46 12.96
CA ARG A 262 12.10 2.81 11.68
C ARG A 262 11.43 3.55 10.52
N ARG A 263 11.79 3.18 9.27
CA ARG A 263 11.00 3.56 8.08
C ARG A 263 9.67 2.80 8.08
N TYR A 264 8.57 3.51 7.89
CA TYR A 264 7.22 2.93 7.72
C TYR A 264 6.74 3.04 6.27
N GLY A 265 6.98 4.18 5.63
CA GLY A 265 6.45 4.48 4.31
C GLY A 265 4.98 4.91 4.35
N PHE A 266 4.56 5.65 3.31
CA PHE A 266 3.22 6.20 3.18
C PHE A 266 2.75 6.11 1.72
N HIS A 267 1.53 6.57 1.42
CA HIS A 267 0.86 6.35 0.14
C HIS A 267 0.73 4.86 -0.23
N GLY A 268 0.71 3.99 0.78
CA GLY A 268 0.64 2.55 0.56
C GLY A 268 -0.60 2.13 -0.22
N SER A 269 -1.73 2.81 0.00
CA SER A 269 -2.95 2.63 -0.78
C SER A 269 -2.72 2.93 -2.26
N SER A 270 -2.13 4.09 -2.57
CA SER A 270 -1.83 4.47 -3.95
C SER A 270 -0.84 3.53 -4.62
N HIS A 271 0.29 3.21 -3.98
CA HIS A 271 1.28 2.29 -4.53
C HIS A 271 0.71 0.89 -4.79
N ARG A 272 -0.16 0.43 -3.90
CA ARG A 272 -0.86 -0.85 -4.07
C ARG A 272 -1.84 -0.80 -5.24
N TYR A 273 -2.68 0.24 -5.33
CA TYR A 273 -3.60 0.44 -6.44
C TYR A 273 -2.86 0.45 -7.78
N VAL A 274 -1.80 1.24 -7.87
CA VAL A 274 -0.96 1.35 -9.08
C VAL A 274 -0.38 -0.01 -9.49
N SER A 275 0.08 -0.81 -8.52
CA SER A 275 0.65 -2.13 -8.82
C SER A 275 -0.38 -3.12 -9.36
N LEU A 276 -1.58 -3.13 -8.79
CA LEU A 276 -2.70 -3.94 -9.26
C LEU A 276 -3.15 -3.51 -10.65
N LYS A 277 -3.28 -2.19 -10.86
CA LYS A 277 -3.69 -1.63 -12.15
C LYS A 277 -2.64 -1.87 -13.25
N ALA A 278 -1.36 -1.77 -12.93
CA ALA A 278 -0.28 -2.11 -13.86
C ALA A 278 -0.34 -3.58 -14.31
N ALA A 279 -0.58 -4.50 -13.37
CA ALA A 279 -0.73 -5.92 -13.66
C ALA A 279 -1.97 -6.20 -14.55
N GLU A 280 -3.09 -5.53 -14.28
CA GLU A 280 -4.32 -5.57 -15.10
C GLU A 280 -4.06 -5.09 -16.54
N VAL A 281 -3.43 -3.92 -16.69
CA VAL A 281 -3.11 -3.31 -17.99
C VAL A 281 -2.19 -4.20 -18.82
N LEU A 282 -1.17 -4.79 -18.18
CA LEU A 282 -0.22 -5.68 -18.85
C LEU A 282 -0.75 -7.09 -19.05
N LYS A 283 -1.88 -7.45 -18.40
CA LYS A 283 -2.42 -8.82 -18.37
C LYS A 283 -1.37 -9.84 -17.90
N ARG A 284 -0.53 -9.44 -16.95
CA ARG A 284 0.50 -10.26 -16.32
C ARG A 284 0.21 -10.40 -14.83
N PRO A 285 0.46 -11.58 -14.24
CA PRO A 285 0.33 -11.76 -12.79
C PRO A 285 1.20 -10.75 -12.02
N LEU A 286 0.63 -10.09 -11.00
CA LEU A 286 1.36 -9.13 -10.16
C LEU A 286 2.62 -9.76 -9.53
N GLY A 287 2.55 -11.05 -9.17
CA GLY A 287 3.68 -11.81 -8.64
C GLY A 287 4.80 -12.12 -9.64
N GLU A 288 4.74 -11.60 -10.86
CA GLU A 288 5.79 -11.72 -11.89
C GLU A 288 6.35 -10.34 -12.30
N LEU A 289 5.94 -9.27 -11.60
CA LEU A 289 6.29 -7.91 -11.97
C LEU A 289 7.19 -7.25 -10.94
N GLU A 290 8.22 -6.56 -11.45
CA GLU A 290 9.06 -5.61 -10.73
C GLU A 290 8.62 -4.20 -11.13
N ILE A 291 8.07 -3.44 -10.17
CA ILE A 291 7.42 -2.15 -10.45
C ILE A 291 8.08 -1.05 -9.62
N VAL A 292 8.45 0.05 -10.26
CA VAL A 292 8.71 1.31 -9.56
C VAL A 292 7.48 2.20 -9.72
N SER A 293 6.80 2.44 -8.61
CA SER A 293 5.63 3.32 -8.54
C SER A 293 6.04 4.71 -8.03
N CYS A 294 5.71 5.74 -8.79
CA CYS A 294 6.02 7.15 -8.53
C CYS A 294 4.71 7.89 -8.25
N HIS A 295 4.32 8.02 -6.99
CA HIS A 295 3.22 8.89 -6.56
C HIS A 295 3.77 10.30 -6.38
N LEU A 296 3.44 11.22 -7.27
CA LEU A 296 3.94 12.59 -7.28
C LEU A 296 2.77 13.57 -7.18
N GLY A 297 2.64 14.22 -6.04
CA GLY A 297 1.59 15.19 -5.75
C GLY A 297 2.01 16.15 -4.62
N ILE A 298 1.07 16.67 -3.82
CA ILE A 298 1.34 17.47 -2.60
C ILE A 298 2.27 16.70 -1.65
N GLY A 299 2.05 15.40 -1.46
CA GLY A 299 3.03 14.45 -0.99
C GLY A 299 3.67 13.75 -2.19
N ALA A 300 4.95 13.43 -2.12
CA ALA A 300 5.63 12.69 -3.17
C ALA A 300 6.42 11.52 -2.59
N SER A 301 6.20 10.33 -3.14
CA SER A 301 6.95 9.13 -2.77
C SER A 301 7.14 8.19 -3.95
N LEU A 302 8.22 7.43 -3.91
CA LEU A 302 8.43 6.28 -4.77
C LEU A 302 8.34 5.01 -3.92
N CYS A 303 7.95 3.91 -4.56
CA CYS A 303 7.95 2.59 -3.98
C CYS A 303 8.54 1.58 -4.95
N ALA A 304 9.47 0.77 -4.48
CA ALA A 304 9.93 -0.44 -5.14
C ALA A 304 8.97 -1.58 -4.78
N ILE A 305 8.36 -2.17 -5.79
CA ILE A 305 7.37 -3.24 -5.61
C ILE A 305 7.89 -4.47 -6.36
N ASP A 306 8.33 -5.45 -5.59
CA ASP A 306 8.87 -6.69 -6.09
C ASP A 306 7.86 -7.82 -5.88
N HIS A 307 7.38 -8.42 -6.97
CA HIS A 307 6.41 -9.51 -6.94
C HIS A 307 5.17 -9.19 -6.08
N GLY A 308 4.67 -7.96 -6.20
CA GLY A 308 3.48 -7.47 -5.48
C GLY A 308 3.73 -7.02 -4.03
N ARG A 309 4.98 -6.98 -3.57
CA ARG A 309 5.37 -6.55 -2.22
C ARG A 309 6.17 -5.27 -2.25
N SER A 310 5.88 -4.36 -1.36
CA SER A 310 6.75 -3.21 -1.13
C SER A 310 8.06 -3.69 -0.51
N VAL A 311 9.19 -3.45 -1.19
CA VAL A 311 10.53 -3.82 -0.72
C VAL A 311 11.38 -2.62 -0.35
N ASP A 312 11.04 -1.42 -0.84
CA ASP A 312 11.60 -0.14 -0.41
C ASP A 312 10.62 0.99 -0.74
N THR A 313 10.73 2.10 -0.01
CA THR A 313 9.96 3.32 -0.26
C THR A 313 10.73 4.56 0.21
N THR A 314 10.49 5.71 -0.40
CA THR A 314 11.24 6.93 -0.10
C THR A 314 10.84 7.61 1.20
N MET A 315 9.54 7.60 1.56
CA MET A 315 9.11 8.17 2.84
C MET A 315 9.59 7.31 4.00
N GLY A 316 9.94 7.96 5.09
CA GLY A 316 10.58 7.34 6.24
C GLY A 316 9.64 7.00 7.39
N MET A 317 10.05 7.37 8.61
CA MET A 317 9.23 7.31 9.81
C MET A 317 8.02 8.26 9.72
N THR A 318 8.19 9.37 9.00
CA THR A 318 7.17 10.38 8.72
C THR A 318 7.05 10.64 7.22
N PRO A 319 5.95 11.26 6.75
CA PRO A 319 5.80 11.61 5.33
C PRO A 319 6.68 12.77 4.85
N THR A 320 7.62 13.25 5.68
CA THR A 320 8.53 14.36 5.34
C THR A 320 9.80 13.87 4.66
N ASP A 321 10.26 12.66 5.02
CA ASP A 321 11.47 12.05 4.45
C ASP A 321 11.28 11.66 2.98
N GLY A 322 12.38 11.53 2.24
CA GLY A 322 12.43 11.06 0.86
C GLY A 322 12.63 12.17 -0.15
N LEU A 323 11.69 12.35 -1.05
CA LEU A 323 11.77 13.32 -2.14
C LEU A 323 11.59 14.77 -1.65
N ILE A 324 12.17 15.72 -2.38
CA ILE A 324 11.70 17.10 -2.35
C ILE A 324 10.21 17.09 -2.74
N MET A 325 9.37 17.82 -2.00
CA MET A 325 7.93 17.89 -2.26
C MET A 325 7.52 19.35 -2.51
N PRO A 326 6.30 19.66 -2.82
CA PRO A 326 5.82 21.03 -2.98
C PRO A 326 6.23 21.99 -1.86
N SER A 327 6.07 21.58 -0.58
CA SER A 327 6.42 22.41 0.60
C SER A 327 7.31 21.69 1.62
N ARG A 328 7.51 20.38 1.49
CA ARG A 328 8.34 19.59 2.43
C ARG A 328 9.75 19.43 1.90
N SER A 329 10.72 19.38 2.82
CA SER A 329 12.15 19.35 2.48
C SER A 329 12.58 18.06 1.77
N GLY A 330 11.92 16.93 2.03
CA GLY A 330 12.50 15.62 1.76
C GLY A 330 13.67 15.31 2.71
N SER A 331 14.47 14.31 2.36
CA SER A 331 15.65 13.91 3.14
C SER A 331 16.70 15.02 3.19
N ILE A 332 17.14 15.32 4.39
CA ILE A 332 18.21 16.30 4.69
C ILE A 332 19.22 15.69 5.66
N ASP A 333 20.43 16.22 5.68
CA ASP A 333 21.42 15.85 6.68
C ASP A 333 20.91 16.27 8.08
N PRO A 334 20.82 15.37 9.06
CA PRO A 334 20.41 15.71 10.43
C PRO A 334 21.22 16.82 11.09
N ALA A 335 22.51 16.96 10.72
CA ALA A 335 23.37 18.03 11.23
C ALA A 335 22.89 19.44 10.83
N VAL A 336 22.13 19.57 9.74
CA VAL A 336 21.48 20.83 9.35
C VAL A 336 20.50 21.29 10.43
N MET A 337 19.74 20.37 11.03
CA MET A 337 18.78 20.70 12.11
C MET A 337 19.52 21.22 13.34
N ILE A 338 20.60 20.54 13.74
CA ILE A 338 21.45 20.95 14.86
C ILE A 338 22.03 22.35 14.59
N HIS A 339 22.56 22.58 13.38
CA HIS A 339 23.12 23.87 12.98
C HIS A 339 22.09 25.01 13.08
N LEU A 340 20.84 24.77 12.62
CA LEU A 340 19.77 25.77 12.69
C LEU A 340 19.36 26.09 14.15
N MET A 341 19.34 25.06 15.01
CA MET A 341 19.09 25.29 16.44
C MET A 341 20.21 26.13 17.09
N GLU A 342 21.47 25.78 16.85
CA GLU A 342 22.61 26.40 17.50
C GLU A 342 22.89 27.81 16.97
N HIS A 343 22.78 28.05 15.67
CA HIS A 343 23.20 29.28 15.04
C HIS A 343 22.08 30.24 14.65
N HIS A 344 20.84 29.71 14.49
CA HIS A 344 19.67 30.54 14.16
C HIS A 344 18.64 30.60 15.30
N GLY A 345 18.89 29.90 16.42
CA GLY A 345 18.02 29.90 17.58
C GLY A 345 16.65 29.27 17.33
N MET A 346 16.51 28.43 16.29
CA MET A 346 15.24 27.76 15.97
C MET A 346 14.93 26.70 17.02
N ASN A 347 13.70 26.68 17.49
CA ASN A 347 13.18 25.61 18.33
C ASN A 347 12.58 24.47 17.49
N THR A 348 12.09 23.41 18.14
CA THR A 348 11.52 22.24 17.46
C THR A 348 10.28 22.58 16.65
N GLU A 349 9.46 23.56 17.07
CA GLU A 349 8.26 24.02 16.36
C GLU A 349 8.66 24.77 15.08
N ASP A 350 9.65 25.67 15.16
CA ASP A 350 10.20 26.38 14.00
C ASP A 350 10.78 25.40 12.98
N LEU A 351 11.53 24.40 13.43
CA LEU A 351 12.09 23.36 12.57
C LEU A 351 10.99 22.53 11.92
N SER A 352 9.97 22.13 12.68
CA SER A 352 8.83 21.40 12.16
C SER A 352 8.09 22.19 11.06
N ARG A 353 7.86 23.49 11.28
CA ARG A 353 7.25 24.38 10.27
C ARG A 353 8.13 24.49 9.03
N LEU A 354 9.44 24.70 9.22
CA LEU A 354 10.42 24.82 8.14
C LEU A 354 10.39 23.60 7.23
N ILE A 355 10.54 22.39 7.78
CA ILE A 355 10.69 21.16 6.98
C ILE A 355 9.37 20.68 6.36
N ASN A 356 8.21 21.03 6.93
CA ASN A 356 6.91 20.56 6.46
C ASN A 356 6.17 21.57 5.55
N SER A 357 6.42 22.90 5.70
CA SER A 357 5.56 23.91 5.09
C SER A 357 6.30 25.02 4.34
N GLU A 358 7.59 25.22 4.63
CA GLU A 358 8.37 26.36 4.10
C GLU A 358 9.52 25.92 3.18
N SER A 359 9.71 24.63 3.00
CA SER A 359 10.77 24.01 2.22
C SER A 359 10.29 23.56 0.82
N GLY A 360 10.94 22.56 0.26
CA GLY A 360 10.55 21.93 -1.00
C GLY A 360 10.67 22.85 -2.21
N LEU A 361 9.80 22.64 -3.18
CA LEU A 361 9.71 23.48 -4.37
C LEU A 361 9.51 24.95 -4.01
N LYS A 362 8.60 25.22 -3.07
CA LYS A 362 8.33 26.58 -2.55
C LYS A 362 9.59 27.22 -1.96
N GLY A 363 10.29 26.53 -1.09
CA GLY A 363 11.49 27.06 -0.42
C GLY A 363 12.64 27.32 -1.39
N ILE A 364 12.87 26.42 -2.34
CA ILE A 364 13.94 26.56 -3.34
C ILE A 364 13.59 27.64 -4.34
N SER A 365 12.38 27.64 -4.92
CA SER A 365 11.96 28.60 -5.93
C SER A 365 11.74 30.00 -5.35
N GLY A 366 11.16 30.06 -4.16
CA GLY A 366 10.73 31.30 -3.51
C GLY A 366 9.48 31.93 -4.12
N ILE A 367 8.71 31.18 -4.95
CA ILE A 367 7.53 31.70 -5.62
C ILE A 367 6.26 30.89 -5.35
N SER A 368 6.28 29.57 -5.55
CA SER A 368 5.10 28.72 -5.43
C SER A 368 5.45 27.30 -5.00
N SER A 369 4.48 26.59 -4.44
CA SER A 369 4.50 25.15 -4.23
C SER A 369 3.87 24.39 -5.41
N ASP A 370 3.16 25.05 -6.31
CA ASP A 370 2.54 24.45 -7.47
C ASP A 370 3.59 24.17 -8.56
N ILE A 371 3.63 22.95 -9.06
CA ILE A 371 4.59 22.54 -10.09
C ILE A 371 4.36 23.29 -11.42
N HIS A 372 3.12 23.62 -11.76
CA HIS A 372 2.79 24.32 -13.01
C HIS A 372 3.24 25.79 -12.97
N ASP A 373 3.12 26.46 -11.81
CA ASP A 373 3.69 27.78 -11.61
C ASP A 373 5.22 27.75 -11.72
N ILE A 374 5.84 26.70 -11.15
CA ILE A 374 7.29 26.48 -11.20
C ILE A 374 7.75 26.25 -12.65
N GLU A 375 7.04 25.41 -13.41
CA GLU A 375 7.34 25.13 -14.82
C GLU A 375 7.19 26.39 -15.68
N THR A 376 6.12 27.15 -15.46
CA THR A 376 5.86 28.40 -16.18
C THR A 376 6.97 29.41 -15.93
N ALA A 377 7.29 29.67 -14.65
CA ALA A 377 8.36 30.59 -14.28
C ALA A 377 9.74 30.12 -14.78
N ALA A 378 10.00 28.82 -14.76
CA ALA A 378 11.25 28.25 -15.28
C ALA A 378 11.41 28.48 -16.78
N ASN A 379 10.31 28.31 -17.55
CA ASN A 379 10.26 28.58 -18.99
C ASN A 379 10.42 30.08 -19.33
N GLU A 380 9.99 30.95 -18.44
CA GLU A 380 10.20 32.41 -18.52
C GLU A 380 11.60 32.85 -18.08
N GLY A 381 12.46 31.91 -17.66
CA GLY A 381 13.84 32.17 -17.29
C GLY A 381 14.08 32.47 -15.82
N HIS A 382 13.10 32.21 -14.93
CA HIS A 382 13.30 32.36 -13.49
C HIS A 382 14.27 31.31 -12.95
N HIS A 383 15.49 31.73 -12.62
CA HIS A 383 16.60 30.82 -12.28
C HIS A 383 16.30 29.88 -11.13
N ARG A 384 15.70 30.37 -10.03
CA ARG A 384 15.40 29.52 -8.86
C ARG A 384 14.24 28.54 -9.13
N ALA A 385 13.27 28.92 -9.97
CA ALA A 385 12.21 28.01 -10.40
C ALA A 385 12.80 26.86 -11.23
N LEU A 386 13.68 27.17 -12.19
CA LEU A 386 14.40 26.16 -12.97
C LEU A 386 15.24 25.23 -12.08
N LEU A 387 15.91 25.78 -11.07
CA LEU A 387 16.69 25.00 -10.10
C LEU A 387 15.79 24.07 -9.28
N ALA A 388 14.68 24.58 -8.74
CA ALA A 388 13.72 23.81 -7.96
C ALA A 388 13.14 22.63 -8.79
N HIS A 389 12.70 22.92 -10.02
CA HIS A 389 12.20 21.92 -10.95
C HIS A 389 13.23 20.83 -11.25
N LYS A 390 14.45 21.22 -11.60
CA LYS A 390 15.55 20.27 -11.86
C LYS A 390 15.93 19.44 -10.65
N ALA A 391 15.93 20.03 -9.44
CA ALA A 391 16.26 19.33 -8.21
C ALA A 391 15.20 18.26 -7.89
N PHE A 392 13.92 18.58 -8.05
CA PHE A 392 12.82 17.65 -7.89
C PHE A 392 12.94 16.47 -8.86
N CYS A 393 13.01 16.73 -10.17
CA CYS A 393 13.11 15.70 -11.19
C CYS A 393 14.40 14.84 -11.04
N TYR A 394 15.50 15.44 -10.61
CA TYR A 394 16.75 14.73 -10.32
C TYR A 394 16.56 13.72 -9.18
N GLN A 395 15.89 14.12 -8.09
CA GLN A 395 15.64 13.19 -6.99
C GLN A 395 14.70 12.05 -7.39
N VAL A 396 13.65 12.32 -8.18
CA VAL A 396 12.78 11.28 -8.72
C VAL A 396 13.60 10.28 -9.53
N ARG A 397 14.37 10.76 -10.51
CA ARG A 397 15.25 9.92 -11.35
C ARG A 397 16.25 9.10 -10.55
N LYS A 398 16.92 9.73 -9.56
CA LYS A 398 17.89 9.06 -8.70
C LYS A 398 17.27 7.90 -7.93
N ASN A 399 16.06 8.10 -7.38
CA ASN A 399 15.36 7.07 -6.63
C ASN A 399 14.77 5.97 -7.53
N ILE A 400 14.34 6.28 -8.76
CA ILE A 400 14.00 5.24 -9.76
C ILE A 400 15.21 4.32 -9.94
N GLY A 401 16.40 4.87 -10.21
CA GLY A 401 17.62 4.08 -10.38
C GLY A 401 18.00 3.26 -9.14
N ALA A 402 17.84 3.84 -7.94
CA ALA A 402 18.09 3.13 -6.68
C ALA A 402 17.16 1.92 -6.51
N TYR A 403 15.89 2.06 -6.86
CA TYR A 403 14.90 1.01 -6.71
C TYR A 403 15.01 -0.09 -7.77
N VAL A 404 15.39 0.26 -9.00
CA VAL A 404 15.79 -0.74 -10.01
C VAL A 404 16.97 -1.57 -9.51
N ALA A 405 17.97 -0.93 -8.89
CA ALA A 405 19.10 -1.64 -8.30
C ALA A 405 18.70 -2.50 -7.10
N ALA A 406 17.78 -2.03 -6.25
CA ALA A 406 17.30 -2.77 -5.08
C ALA A 406 16.53 -4.05 -5.46
N MET A 407 15.76 -4.02 -6.55
CA MET A 407 15.00 -5.17 -7.07
C MET A 407 15.83 -6.07 -8.00
N GLY A 408 16.91 -5.54 -8.60
CA GLY A 408 17.72 -6.24 -9.59
C GLY A 408 17.20 -6.12 -11.02
N GLY A 409 16.10 -5.39 -11.24
CA GLY A 409 15.46 -5.17 -12.52
C GLY A 409 14.25 -4.23 -12.42
N ILE A 410 13.52 -4.10 -13.53
CA ILE A 410 12.26 -3.38 -13.61
C ILE A 410 11.46 -3.82 -14.85
N ASP A 411 10.19 -4.16 -14.68
CA ASP A 411 9.22 -4.38 -15.76
C ASP A 411 8.40 -3.12 -16.05
N VAL A 412 8.03 -2.39 -14.98
CA VAL A 412 7.09 -1.27 -15.06
C VAL A 412 7.59 -0.07 -14.28
N LEU A 413 7.57 1.09 -14.92
CA LEU A 413 7.68 2.40 -14.28
C LEU A 413 6.31 3.09 -14.35
N ALA A 414 5.67 3.32 -13.22
CA ALA A 414 4.34 3.92 -13.18
C ALA A 414 4.35 5.29 -12.51
N PHE A 415 3.73 6.28 -13.15
CA PHE A 415 3.52 7.63 -12.61
C PHE A 415 2.05 7.80 -12.23
N THR A 416 1.81 8.38 -11.07
CA THR A 416 0.48 8.69 -10.54
C THR A 416 0.54 9.92 -9.62
N GLY A 417 -0.61 10.37 -9.14
CA GLY A 417 -0.73 11.61 -8.37
C GLY A 417 -0.69 12.83 -9.28
N ASP A 418 -1.18 13.96 -8.76
CA ASP A 418 -1.45 15.16 -9.55
C ASP A 418 -0.27 15.58 -10.44
N ILE A 419 0.93 15.67 -9.90
CA ILE A 419 2.15 16.00 -10.68
C ILE A 419 2.51 14.87 -11.64
N GLY A 420 2.43 13.61 -11.18
CA GLY A 420 2.75 12.44 -12.00
C GLY A 420 1.83 12.27 -13.19
N GLU A 421 0.57 12.64 -13.05
CA GLU A 421 -0.46 12.57 -14.09
C GLU A 421 -0.43 13.76 -15.05
N THR A 422 -0.22 14.97 -14.53
CA THR A 422 -0.41 16.20 -15.33
C THR A 422 0.88 16.74 -15.95
N SER A 423 2.05 16.57 -15.31
CA SER A 423 3.31 17.14 -15.81
C SER A 423 4.08 16.20 -16.73
N ALA A 424 3.95 16.39 -18.04
CA ALA A 424 4.77 15.69 -19.03
C ALA A 424 6.27 16.00 -18.88
N THR A 425 6.60 17.23 -18.46
CA THR A 425 7.99 17.68 -18.28
C THR A 425 8.66 16.95 -17.13
N VAL A 426 7.96 16.78 -16.00
CA VAL A 426 8.47 16.01 -14.85
C VAL A 426 8.74 14.56 -15.25
N ARG A 427 7.80 13.90 -15.94
CA ARG A 427 7.99 12.51 -16.40
C ARG A 427 9.16 12.39 -17.37
N SER A 428 9.28 13.31 -18.33
CA SER A 428 10.40 13.35 -19.29
C SER A 428 11.75 13.48 -18.56
N LEU A 429 11.88 14.46 -17.67
CA LEU A 429 13.12 14.69 -16.92
C LEU A 429 13.42 13.56 -15.93
N ALA A 430 12.42 12.93 -15.34
CA ALA A 430 12.59 11.77 -14.48
C ALA A 430 13.12 10.55 -15.26
N CYS A 431 12.67 10.34 -16.49
CA CYS A 431 13.13 9.25 -17.37
C CYS A 431 14.45 9.55 -18.10
N GLN A 432 14.89 10.81 -18.09
CA GLN A 432 16.07 11.23 -18.86
C GLN A 432 17.33 10.47 -18.46
N GLY A 433 17.99 9.81 -19.41
CA GLY A 433 19.24 9.07 -19.20
C GLY A 433 19.07 7.69 -18.62
N LEU A 434 17.85 7.18 -18.41
CA LEU A 434 17.59 5.83 -17.89
C LEU A 434 17.48 4.75 -18.97
N GLY A 435 17.78 5.07 -20.24
CA GLY A 435 17.73 4.13 -21.35
C GLY A 435 18.62 2.89 -21.18
N TYR A 436 19.70 2.99 -20.41
CA TYR A 436 20.57 1.85 -20.09
C TYR A 436 19.89 0.81 -19.17
N MET A 437 18.82 1.22 -18.46
CA MET A 437 17.96 0.32 -17.68
C MET A 437 16.77 -0.19 -18.48
N GLY A 438 16.66 0.14 -19.77
CA GLY A 438 15.53 -0.24 -20.62
C GLY A 438 14.34 0.76 -20.54
N ILE A 439 14.44 1.84 -19.79
CA ILE A 439 13.39 2.84 -19.63
C ILE A 439 13.50 3.84 -20.80
N LYS A 440 12.63 3.70 -21.81
CA LYS A 440 12.59 4.57 -22.99
C LYS A 440 11.23 5.22 -23.11
N LEU A 441 11.17 6.52 -22.80
CA LEU A 441 9.96 7.32 -22.91
C LEU A 441 9.69 7.69 -24.37
N ASP A 442 8.44 7.64 -24.81
CA ASP A 442 7.96 8.27 -26.04
C ASP A 442 7.46 9.69 -25.69
N GLU A 443 8.18 10.69 -26.17
CA GLU A 443 7.89 12.09 -25.87
C GLU A 443 6.57 12.59 -26.48
N GLU A 444 6.12 12.01 -27.59
CA GLU A 444 4.84 12.36 -28.19
C GLU A 444 3.67 11.77 -27.40
N LYS A 445 3.73 10.47 -27.06
CA LYS A 445 2.76 9.82 -26.18
C LYS A 445 2.70 10.50 -24.82
N ASN A 446 3.86 10.86 -24.26
CA ASN A 446 3.96 11.54 -22.97
C ASN A 446 3.26 12.90 -22.93
N ARG A 447 3.38 13.69 -24.00
CA ARG A 447 2.73 15.01 -24.10
C ARG A 447 1.25 14.92 -24.46
N ASN A 448 0.86 13.91 -25.23
CA ASN A 448 -0.47 13.75 -25.78
C ASN A 448 -1.20 12.57 -25.11
N LEU A 449 -1.43 12.65 -23.79
CA LEU A 449 -2.18 11.61 -23.07
C LEU A 449 -3.63 11.45 -23.56
N GLY A 450 -4.10 12.39 -24.42
CA GLY A 450 -5.46 12.40 -24.97
C GLY A 450 -6.51 12.62 -23.88
N LYS A 451 -7.71 12.07 -24.08
CA LYS A 451 -8.65 11.84 -22.99
C LYS A 451 -8.18 10.54 -22.31
N MET A 452 -7.22 10.66 -21.42
CA MET A 452 -6.79 9.54 -20.58
C MET A 452 -8.03 9.00 -19.87
N GLY A 453 -8.29 7.71 -20.05
CA GLY A 453 -9.17 7.00 -19.14
C GLY A 453 -8.46 6.82 -17.81
N ASP A 454 -8.53 5.63 -17.23
CA ASP A 454 -7.85 5.34 -15.96
C ASP A 454 -6.34 5.18 -16.11
N TRP A 455 -5.80 5.06 -17.36
CA TRP A 455 -4.38 4.82 -17.61
C TRP A 455 -3.94 5.14 -19.04
N ALA A 456 -2.64 5.35 -19.23
CA ALA A 456 -1.99 5.47 -20.54
C ALA A 456 -0.60 4.85 -20.55
N ILE A 457 -0.21 4.21 -21.67
CA ILE A 457 1.17 3.75 -21.92
C ILE A 457 1.91 4.87 -22.65
N ILE A 458 3.05 5.29 -22.08
CA ILE A 458 3.90 6.34 -22.61
C ILE A 458 5.33 5.89 -22.93
N SER A 459 5.59 4.59 -22.88
CA SER A 459 6.86 4.02 -23.33
C SER A 459 6.96 4.02 -24.86
N ALA A 460 8.19 4.11 -25.39
CA ALA A 460 8.51 3.84 -26.77
C ALA A 460 8.21 2.36 -27.13
N ASP A 461 7.92 2.10 -28.40
CA ASP A 461 7.53 0.75 -28.84
C ASP A 461 8.66 -0.28 -28.69
N ASP A 462 9.92 0.18 -28.70
CA ASP A 462 11.12 -0.64 -28.47
C ASP A 462 11.59 -0.63 -27.00
N SER A 463 10.80 -0.10 -26.08
CA SER A 463 11.14 -0.07 -24.66
C SER A 463 10.88 -1.43 -24.01
N PRO A 464 11.90 -2.10 -23.44
CA PRO A 464 11.67 -3.31 -22.65
C PRO A 464 10.88 -3.04 -21.37
N VAL A 465 10.96 -1.84 -20.82
CA VAL A 465 10.22 -1.41 -19.64
C VAL A 465 8.96 -0.68 -20.08
N THR A 466 7.81 -1.10 -19.56
CA THR A 466 6.56 -0.37 -19.80
C THR A 466 6.49 0.86 -18.89
N ILE A 467 6.25 2.03 -19.47
CA ILE A 467 6.05 3.28 -18.72
C ILE A 467 4.56 3.61 -18.75
N LEU A 468 3.96 3.71 -17.58
CA LEU A 468 2.53 3.97 -17.39
C LEU A 468 2.29 5.32 -16.72
N VAL A 469 1.21 5.98 -17.11
CA VAL A 469 0.53 6.97 -16.29
C VAL A 469 -0.79 6.35 -15.85
N ILE A 470 -1.04 6.33 -14.54
CA ILE A 470 -2.24 5.72 -13.95
C ILE A 470 -2.94 6.80 -13.14
N ALA A 471 -4.21 7.04 -13.43
CA ALA A 471 -5.03 7.98 -12.67
C ALA A 471 -5.17 7.48 -11.23
N ASN A 472 -4.91 8.38 -10.28
CA ASN A 472 -5.02 8.05 -8.86
C ASN A 472 -6.49 7.89 -8.46
N ASP A 473 -6.80 6.80 -7.78
CA ASP A 473 -8.12 6.54 -7.20
C ASP A 473 -7.94 5.89 -5.82
N ASP A 474 -7.34 6.66 -4.92
CA ASP A 474 -7.06 6.20 -3.55
C ASP A 474 -8.37 5.86 -2.81
N GLU A 475 -9.43 6.64 -3.04
CA GLU A 475 -10.73 6.44 -2.42
C GLU A 475 -11.36 5.12 -2.88
N ARG A 476 -11.19 4.73 -4.14
CA ARG A 476 -11.66 3.43 -4.64
C ARG A 476 -10.94 2.27 -3.94
N LEU A 477 -9.63 2.39 -3.75
CA LEU A 477 -8.90 1.37 -2.98
C LEU A 477 -9.37 1.33 -1.52
N VAL A 478 -9.63 2.48 -0.90
CA VAL A 478 -10.19 2.53 0.46
C VAL A 478 -11.55 1.83 0.50
N ALA A 479 -12.43 2.05 -0.48
CA ALA A 479 -13.71 1.36 -0.59
C ALA A 479 -13.53 -0.16 -0.75
N TRP A 480 -12.62 -0.59 -1.64
CA TRP A 480 -12.31 -2.00 -1.86
C TRP A 480 -11.74 -2.69 -0.61
N GLU A 481 -10.77 -2.07 0.05
CA GLU A 481 -10.20 -2.56 1.32
C GLU A 481 -11.25 -2.64 2.42
N THR A 482 -12.22 -1.71 2.42
CA THR A 482 -13.33 -1.70 3.36
C THR A 482 -14.19 -2.95 3.21
N LEU A 483 -14.63 -3.26 2.00
CA LEU A 483 -15.44 -4.46 1.75
C LEU A 483 -14.68 -5.74 2.12
N ARG A 484 -13.42 -5.84 1.71
CA ARG A 484 -12.57 -6.99 2.05
C ARG A 484 -12.34 -7.16 3.55
N ALA A 485 -12.15 -6.07 4.28
CA ALA A 485 -11.95 -6.13 5.73
C ALA A 485 -13.22 -6.59 6.45
N ILE A 486 -14.40 -6.17 5.98
CA ILE A 486 -15.70 -6.58 6.51
C ILE A 486 -15.92 -8.07 6.24
N GLU A 487 -15.74 -8.53 5.01
CA GLU A 487 -15.86 -9.93 4.63
C GLU A 487 -14.93 -10.82 5.47
N ARG A 488 -13.65 -10.46 5.56
CA ARG A 488 -12.69 -11.19 6.40
C ARG A 488 -13.12 -11.23 7.86
N ASN A 489 -13.66 -10.13 8.41
CA ASN A 489 -14.11 -10.08 9.79
C ASN A 489 -15.35 -10.97 10.01
N GLN A 490 -16.28 -11.03 9.05
CA GLN A 490 -17.43 -11.91 9.08
C GLN A 490 -17.01 -13.39 9.09
N LEU A 491 -16.12 -13.78 8.19
CA LEU A 491 -15.57 -15.13 8.14
C LEU A 491 -14.89 -15.54 9.45
N LEU A 492 -14.13 -14.62 10.07
CA LEU A 492 -13.51 -14.86 11.38
C LEU A 492 -14.52 -15.01 12.51
N LEU A 493 -15.66 -14.30 12.45
CA LEU A 493 -16.72 -14.42 13.44
C LEU A 493 -17.49 -15.74 13.24
N GLU A 494 -17.81 -16.12 12.04
CA GLU A 494 -18.49 -17.38 11.68
C GLU A 494 -17.63 -18.57 12.11
N SER A 495 -16.33 -18.55 11.85
CA SER A 495 -15.41 -19.62 12.30
C SER A 495 -15.31 -19.78 13.81
N ARG A 496 -15.70 -18.75 14.59
CA ARG A 496 -15.75 -18.82 16.06
C ARG A 496 -17.09 -19.28 16.63
N THR A 497 -18.16 -19.17 15.85
CA THR A 497 -19.53 -19.53 16.27
C THR A 497 -19.91 -20.95 15.87
N GLU A 498 -19.30 -21.53 14.84
CA GLU A 498 -19.41 -22.95 14.60
C GLU A 498 -18.61 -23.66 15.71
N GLU A 499 -19.27 -24.52 16.48
CA GLU A 499 -18.63 -25.61 17.19
C GLU A 499 -17.96 -26.48 16.11
N ALA A 500 -16.83 -26.02 15.59
CA ALA A 500 -15.97 -26.88 14.81
C ALA A 500 -15.70 -28.09 15.69
N PRO A 501 -16.04 -29.32 15.24
CA PRO A 501 -15.70 -30.50 16.01
C PRO A 501 -14.23 -30.35 16.35
N ALA A 502 -13.90 -30.38 17.65
CA ALA A 502 -12.53 -30.31 18.10
C ALA A 502 -11.79 -31.44 17.38
N ILE A 503 -11.13 -31.11 16.27
CA ILE A 503 -10.24 -32.03 15.60
C ILE A 503 -9.06 -32.11 16.56
N PRO A 504 -8.83 -33.25 17.22
CA PRO A 504 -7.70 -33.38 18.11
C PRO A 504 -6.44 -33.20 17.27
N ILE A 505 -5.79 -32.04 17.41
CA ILE A 505 -4.51 -31.78 16.77
C ILE A 505 -3.45 -32.40 17.68
N GLU A 506 -2.97 -33.56 17.31
CA GLU A 506 -1.75 -34.09 17.85
C GLU A 506 -0.58 -33.48 17.07
N ILE A 507 0.33 -32.79 17.73
CA ILE A 507 1.58 -32.35 17.15
C ILE A 507 2.40 -33.62 16.93
N SER A 508 2.29 -34.20 15.72
CA SER A 508 3.11 -35.31 15.32
C SER A 508 4.56 -34.85 15.31
N ALA A 509 5.36 -35.41 16.22
CA ALA A 509 6.80 -35.34 16.12
C ALA A 509 7.19 -35.85 14.71
N HIS A 510 8.14 -35.17 14.09
CA HIS A 510 8.60 -35.49 12.75
C HIS A 510 8.99 -36.97 12.65
N HIS A 511 8.32 -37.75 11.82
CA HIS A 511 8.69 -39.13 11.59
C HIS A 511 8.92 -39.39 10.08
N VAL A 512 9.92 -40.19 9.83
CA VAL A 512 10.29 -40.65 8.48
C VAL A 512 10.10 -42.17 8.45
N HIS A 513 9.30 -42.66 7.51
CA HIS A 513 9.21 -44.10 7.26
C HIS A 513 10.33 -44.49 6.31
N LEU A 514 11.31 -45.24 6.82
CA LEU A 514 12.40 -45.79 6.04
C LEU A 514 12.20 -47.31 5.92
N CYS A 515 12.37 -47.86 4.71
CA CYS A 515 12.54 -49.30 4.56
C CYS A 515 13.94 -49.72 5.00
N GLN A 516 14.14 -51.00 5.33
CA GLN A 516 15.43 -51.51 5.80
C GLN A 516 16.58 -51.20 4.83
N ALA A 517 16.31 -51.23 3.51
CA ALA A 517 17.30 -50.90 2.51
C ALA A 517 17.71 -49.41 2.53
N ASP A 518 16.83 -48.53 2.91
CA ASP A 518 17.12 -47.09 3.06
C ASP A 518 17.86 -46.82 4.37
N VAL A 519 17.51 -47.53 5.44
CA VAL A 519 18.25 -47.49 6.71
C VAL A 519 19.70 -47.92 6.50
N GLU A 520 19.92 -49.01 5.78
CA GLU A 520 21.27 -49.50 5.51
C GLU A 520 22.07 -48.56 4.58
N LYS A 521 21.41 -47.88 3.67
CA LYS A 521 22.05 -46.84 2.82
C LYS A 521 22.48 -45.61 3.63
N LEU A 522 21.67 -45.21 4.61
CA LEU A 522 21.91 -43.98 5.38
C LEU A 522 22.88 -44.22 6.55
N PHE A 523 22.79 -45.37 7.20
CA PHE A 523 23.49 -45.64 8.45
C PHE A 523 24.51 -46.80 8.35
N GLY A 524 24.60 -47.45 7.24
CA GLY A 524 25.51 -48.57 6.96
C GLY A 524 24.84 -49.96 7.05
N PRO A 525 25.47 -50.99 6.45
CA PRO A 525 24.91 -52.34 6.36
C PRO A 525 24.62 -52.95 7.76
N GLY A 526 23.42 -53.51 7.92
CA GLY A 526 22.99 -54.16 9.16
C GLY A 526 22.54 -53.22 10.28
N HIS A 527 22.49 -51.92 10.01
CA HIS A 527 21.98 -50.97 11.02
C HIS A 527 20.47 -51.17 11.26
N GLN A 528 20.07 -51.22 12.51
CA GLN A 528 18.68 -51.28 12.96
C GLN A 528 18.33 -50.04 13.78
N LEU A 529 17.19 -49.41 13.45
CA LEU A 529 16.66 -48.31 14.23
C LEU A 529 16.12 -48.86 15.56
N THR A 530 16.50 -48.24 16.68
CA THR A 530 15.99 -48.54 18.01
C THR A 530 14.93 -47.51 18.39
N PRO A 531 13.71 -47.91 18.81
CA PRO A 531 12.71 -46.98 19.31
C PRO A 531 13.21 -46.27 20.57
N GLU A 532 13.08 -44.94 20.60
CA GLU A 532 13.47 -44.14 21.76
C GLU A 532 12.32 -44.01 22.76
N HIS A 533 11.08 -43.97 22.29
CA HIS A 533 9.84 -43.99 23.07
C HIS A 533 8.62 -44.36 22.20
N GLU A 534 7.56 -44.82 22.83
CA GLU A 534 6.30 -45.13 22.16
C GLU A 534 5.52 -43.84 21.86
N LEU A 535 4.96 -43.75 20.66
CA LEU A 535 4.04 -42.68 20.30
C LEU A 535 2.63 -42.98 20.78
N SER A 536 1.82 -41.93 21.00
CA SER A 536 0.45 -42.03 21.52
C SER A 536 -0.55 -42.73 20.59
N GLN A 537 -0.13 -43.05 19.36
CA GLN A 537 -0.97 -43.76 18.37
C GLN A 537 -0.71 -45.30 18.42
N PRO A 538 -1.76 -46.14 18.57
CA PRO A 538 -1.60 -47.58 18.54
C PRO A 538 -1.02 -48.06 17.21
N GLY A 539 0.11 -48.76 17.27
CA GLY A 539 0.74 -49.40 16.10
C GLY A 539 1.82 -48.59 15.39
N GLN A 540 2.29 -47.49 15.96
CA GLN A 540 3.44 -46.71 15.49
C GLN A 540 4.56 -46.65 16.50
#